data_892acacd0b4418aedf6c7166afed04ca
#
_entry.id   892acacd0b4418aedf6c7166afed04ca
#
_cell.length_a   1.000
_cell.length_b   1.000
_cell.length_c   1.000
_cell.angle_alpha   90.00
_cell.angle_beta   90.00
_cell.angle_gamma   90.00
#
_symmetry.space_group_name_H-M   'P 1'
#
loop_
_entity.id
_entity.type
_entity.pdbx_description
1 polymer ?
#
loop_
_entity_poly.entity_id
_entity_poly.type
_entity_poly.pdbx_seq_one_letter_code
_entity_poly.pdbx_strand_id
1 'polypeptide(L)'
;RLDLSNLVHPRSTAGRCGLKFSIFSLMQWPKARSARDAFRNELDQLTRAEAQGYDCAWLAEHHFSAEGIGPSIHLSAANLAARTRTIRIGTAVTILPFMHPLRVAEEVAMLDILSEGRIEWAIGRGYQGHEFEGFGVDLDKSHELFYEQLEIIKKAWTGQPFAHAGEFYEFDELRCFPSPIQEP
;
A
#
# COMPACT_ATOMS: atom_id res chain seq x y z
N ARG A 1 -21.48 12.98 33.68
CA ARG A 1 -20.32 12.92 32.79
C ARG A 1 -19.61 11.60 33.10
N LEU A 2 -19.74 10.62 32.22
CA LEU A 2 -18.98 9.37 32.29
C LEU A 2 -17.56 9.67 31.78
N ASP A 3 -16.57 9.40 32.61
CA ASP A 3 -15.15 9.52 32.27
C ASP A 3 -14.77 8.33 31.38
N LEU A 4 -14.53 8.58 30.09
CA LEU A 4 -14.19 7.59 29.09
C LEU A 4 -12.66 7.39 28.96
N SER A 5 -11.85 7.98 29.84
CA SER A 5 -10.38 7.91 29.80
C SER A 5 -9.80 6.51 30.06
N ASN A 6 -10.58 5.56 30.54
CA ASN A 6 -10.13 4.22 30.95
C ASN A 6 -10.47 3.09 29.96
N LEU A 7 -10.93 3.40 28.75
CA LEU A 7 -11.33 2.37 27.78
C LEU A 7 -10.30 2.04 26.70
N VAL A 8 -9.12 2.64 26.72
CA VAL A 8 -8.02 2.29 25.82
C VAL A 8 -6.98 1.50 26.58
N HIS A 9 -7.20 0.21 26.77
CA HIS A 9 -6.10 -0.68 27.08
C HIS A 9 -5.30 -0.93 25.80
N PRO A 10 -3.98 -0.62 25.77
CA PRO A 10 -3.12 -1.15 24.73
C PRO A 10 -3.12 -2.67 24.88
N ARG A 11 -3.75 -3.38 23.94
CA ARG A 11 -3.70 -4.84 23.89
C ARG A 11 -2.25 -5.22 23.61
N SER A 12 -1.54 -5.65 24.66
CA SER A 12 -0.23 -6.28 24.57
C SER A 12 -0.27 -7.38 23.51
N THR A 13 0.57 -7.26 22.48
CA THR A 13 0.75 -8.25 21.42
C THR A 13 1.57 -9.47 21.86
N ALA A 14 1.97 -9.55 23.12
CA ALA A 14 2.72 -10.68 23.66
C ALA A 14 1.75 -11.85 23.97
N GLY A 15 1.78 -12.89 23.14
CA GLY A 15 1.25 -14.20 23.52
C GLY A 15 -0.08 -14.65 22.88
N ARG A 16 -0.57 -14.04 21.80
CA ARG A 16 -1.70 -14.60 21.05
C ARG A 16 -1.22 -15.60 19.99
N CYS A 17 -1.13 -16.87 20.35
CA CYS A 17 -1.26 -17.97 19.41
C CYS A 17 -2.75 -18.04 19.00
N GLY A 18 -3.17 -17.27 18.00
CA GLY A 18 -4.55 -17.19 17.55
C GLY A 18 -4.63 -16.78 16.07
N LEU A 19 -5.75 -17.11 15.43
CA LEU A 19 -6.06 -16.69 14.07
C LEU A 19 -6.04 -15.14 14.00
N LYS A 20 -5.42 -14.62 12.91
CA LYS A 20 -5.50 -13.22 12.55
C LYS A 20 -6.61 -13.03 11.54
N PHE A 21 -7.40 -11.99 11.74
CA PHE A 21 -8.49 -11.62 10.83
C PHE A 21 -8.18 -10.31 10.14
N SER A 22 -8.34 -10.31 8.83
CA SER A 22 -8.13 -9.10 8.02
C SER A 22 -9.38 -8.79 7.21
N ILE A 23 -9.57 -7.52 6.91
CA ILE A 23 -10.57 -7.06 5.95
C ILE A 23 -9.87 -6.71 4.63
N PHE A 24 -10.48 -7.05 3.51
CA PHE A 24 -9.97 -6.73 2.17
C PHE A 24 -10.96 -5.83 1.43
N SER A 25 -10.46 -4.75 0.85
CA SER A 25 -11.23 -3.76 0.11
C SER A 25 -10.80 -3.67 -1.34
N LEU A 26 -11.74 -3.88 -2.25
CA LEU A 26 -11.59 -3.62 -3.68
C LEU A 26 -11.92 -2.17 -4.07
N MET A 27 -12.34 -1.33 -3.13
CA MET A 27 -12.88 0.01 -3.45
C MET A 27 -13.97 -0.05 -4.52
N GLN A 28 -14.94 -0.94 -4.37
CA GLN A 28 -16.01 -1.15 -5.35
C GLN A 28 -16.89 0.09 -5.50
N TRP A 29 -17.25 0.39 -6.75
CA TRP A 29 -18.14 1.49 -7.08
C TRP A 29 -19.50 1.01 -7.60
N PRO A 30 -20.51 0.82 -6.72
CA PRO A 30 -21.86 0.52 -7.15
C PRO A 30 -22.45 1.67 -7.97
N LYS A 31 -23.08 1.34 -9.12
CA LYS A 31 -23.64 2.32 -10.08
C LYS A 31 -24.58 3.36 -9.45
N ALA A 32 -25.23 3.03 -8.32
CA ALA A 32 -26.16 3.91 -7.62
C ALA A 32 -25.50 4.95 -6.70
N ARG A 33 -24.17 4.93 -6.56
CA ARG A 33 -23.43 5.83 -5.66
C ARG A 33 -22.52 6.77 -6.42
N SER A 34 -22.28 7.96 -5.84
CA SER A 34 -21.20 8.82 -6.32
C SER A 34 -19.84 8.21 -5.94
N ALA A 35 -18.79 8.48 -6.74
CA ALA A 35 -17.42 8.08 -6.40
C ALA A 35 -17.01 8.60 -5.01
N ARG A 36 -17.39 9.86 -4.68
CA ARG A 36 -17.16 10.46 -3.36
C ARG A 36 -17.71 9.62 -2.22
N ASP A 37 -18.94 9.14 -2.37
CA ASP A 37 -19.60 8.34 -1.33
C ASP A 37 -19.03 6.93 -1.27
N ALA A 38 -18.60 6.37 -2.40
CA ALA A 38 -17.93 5.07 -2.44
C ALA A 38 -16.61 5.14 -1.63
N PHE A 39 -15.73 6.08 -1.93
CA PHE A 39 -14.47 6.27 -1.19
C PHE A 39 -14.70 6.54 0.30
N ARG A 40 -15.63 7.44 0.64
CA ARG A 40 -15.92 7.76 2.04
C ARG A 40 -16.43 6.56 2.81
N ASN A 41 -17.40 5.84 2.26
CA ASN A 41 -17.98 4.68 2.92
C ASN A 41 -16.95 3.56 3.13
N GLU A 42 -16.11 3.31 2.13
CA GLU A 42 -15.08 2.29 2.20
C GLU A 42 -14.04 2.62 3.28
N LEU A 43 -13.50 3.83 3.26
CA LEU A 43 -12.54 4.27 4.27
C LEU A 43 -13.14 4.30 5.68
N ASP A 44 -14.42 4.65 5.82
CA ASP A 44 -15.12 4.60 7.10
C ASP A 44 -15.32 3.16 7.59
N GLN A 45 -15.59 2.19 6.70
CA GLN A 45 -15.67 0.77 7.05
C GLN A 45 -14.30 0.24 7.53
N LEU A 46 -13.23 0.53 6.78
CA LEU A 46 -11.87 0.13 7.14
C LEU A 46 -11.41 0.76 8.47
N THR A 47 -11.78 2.01 8.71
CA THR A 47 -11.51 2.67 10.00
C THR A 47 -12.23 1.97 11.15
N ARG A 48 -13.49 1.56 10.96
CA ARG A 48 -14.26 0.81 11.97
C ARG A 48 -13.72 -0.59 12.22
N ALA A 49 -13.06 -1.21 11.25
CA ALA A 49 -12.45 -2.53 11.40
C ALA A 49 -11.43 -2.56 12.54
N GLU A 50 -10.71 -1.46 12.78
CA GLU A 50 -9.82 -1.33 13.94
C GLU A 50 -10.57 -1.51 15.27
N ALA A 51 -11.68 -0.80 15.45
CA ALA A 51 -12.50 -0.89 16.67
C ALA A 51 -13.14 -2.28 16.83
N GLN A 52 -13.36 -3.00 15.74
CA GLN A 52 -13.87 -4.36 15.72
C GLN A 52 -12.80 -5.42 15.97
N GLY A 53 -11.53 -5.03 16.04
CA GLY A 53 -10.41 -5.90 16.40
C GLY A 53 -9.82 -6.68 15.22
N TYR A 54 -10.01 -6.22 14.00
CA TYR A 54 -9.28 -6.76 12.84
C TYR A 54 -7.77 -6.44 12.96
N ASP A 55 -6.94 -7.38 12.49
CA ASP A 55 -5.48 -7.26 12.57
C ASP A 55 -4.91 -6.42 11.42
N CYS A 56 -5.50 -6.51 10.22
CA CYS A 56 -5.04 -5.79 9.03
C CYS A 56 -6.21 -5.40 8.11
N ALA A 57 -6.07 -4.24 7.46
CA ALA A 57 -6.92 -3.78 6.37
C ALA A 57 -6.11 -3.80 5.06
N TRP A 58 -6.50 -4.66 4.13
CA TRP A 58 -5.87 -4.80 2.83
C TRP A 58 -6.60 -3.98 1.78
N LEU A 59 -5.85 -3.23 0.99
CA LEU A 59 -6.35 -2.35 -0.08
C LEU A 59 -5.94 -2.92 -1.44
N ALA A 60 -6.86 -2.94 -2.40
CA ALA A 60 -6.56 -3.28 -3.78
C ALA A 60 -6.30 -2.04 -4.64
N GLU A 61 -5.53 -2.23 -5.72
CA GLU A 61 -5.28 -1.24 -6.76
C GLU A 61 -5.90 -1.71 -8.07
N HIS A 62 -6.72 -0.85 -8.68
CA HIS A 62 -7.30 -1.09 -10.01
C HIS A 62 -7.42 0.21 -10.78
N HIS A 63 -7.27 0.10 -12.11
CA HIS A 63 -7.28 1.24 -13.00
C HIS A 63 -8.29 1.07 -14.13
N PHE A 64 -8.85 2.18 -14.59
CA PHE A 64 -9.74 2.26 -15.76
C PHE A 64 -10.97 1.34 -15.69
N SER A 65 -11.39 0.94 -14.49
CA SER A 65 -12.52 0.05 -14.24
C SER A 65 -13.41 0.57 -13.13
N ALA A 66 -14.72 0.35 -13.25
CA ALA A 66 -15.67 0.64 -12.19
C ALA A 66 -15.79 -0.50 -11.15
N GLU A 67 -15.14 -1.63 -11.38
CA GLU A 67 -15.14 -2.75 -10.43
C GLU A 67 -14.29 -2.44 -9.19
N GLY A 68 -13.24 -1.62 -9.37
CA GLY A 68 -12.43 -1.07 -8.29
C GLY A 68 -11.96 0.32 -8.67
N ILE A 69 -12.32 1.33 -7.87
CA ILE A 69 -12.00 2.74 -8.14
C ILE A 69 -10.85 3.26 -7.28
N GLY A 70 -9.99 2.37 -6.78
CA GLY A 70 -8.82 2.72 -6.00
C GLY A 70 -7.55 2.85 -6.87
N PRO A 71 -7.35 3.95 -7.61
CA PRO A 71 -6.24 4.07 -8.56
C PRO A 71 -4.90 4.38 -7.89
N SER A 72 -4.91 4.70 -6.61
CA SER A 72 -3.69 4.91 -5.82
C SER A 72 -3.87 4.28 -4.45
N ILE A 73 -3.26 3.12 -4.33
CA ILE A 73 -3.26 2.35 -3.08
C ILE A 73 -2.49 3.10 -1.98
N HIS A 74 -1.41 3.81 -2.33
CA HIS A 74 -0.61 4.58 -1.39
C HIS A 74 -1.38 5.77 -0.80
N LEU A 75 -2.17 6.51 -1.60
CA LEU A 75 -3.03 7.59 -1.10
C LEU A 75 -4.12 7.05 -0.17
N SER A 76 -4.72 5.92 -0.51
CA SER A 76 -5.72 5.26 0.33
C SER A 76 -5.13 4.78 1.65
N ALA A 77 -3.93 4.18 1.60
CA ALA A 77 -3.18 3.73 2.77
C ALA A 77 -2.80 4.92 3.69
N ALA A 78 -2.32 6.03 3.13
CA ALA A 78 -1.98 7.24 3.89
C ALA A 78 -3.22 7.82 4.59
N ASN A 79 -4.37 7.86 3.90
CA ASN A 79 -5.61 8.32 4.49
C ASN A 79 -6.06 7.42 5.65
N LEU A 80 -5.97 6.10 5.48
CA LEU A 80 -6.31 5.13 6.52
C LEU A 80 -5.33 5.21 7.70
N ALA A 81 -4.04 5.38 7.46
CA ALA A 81 -3.02 5.55 8.49
C ALA A 81 -3.32 6.76 9.40
N ALA A 82 -3.76 7.87 8.81
CA ALA A 82 -4.14 9.07 9.56
C ALA A 82 -5.41 8.89 10.42
N ARG A 83 -6.29 7.94 10.07
CA ARG A 83 -7.56 7.66 10.77
C ARG A 83 -7.47 6.57 11.81
N THR A 84 -6.41 5.77 11.80
CA THR A 84 -6.24 4.59 12.64
C THR A 84 -4.96 4.67 13.47
N ARG A 85 -4.81 3.79 14.47
CA ARG A 85 -3.66 3.80 15.39
C ARG A 85 -2.96 2.45 15.52
N THR A 86 -3.68 1.36 15.36
CA THR A 86 -3.20 0.01 15.71
C THR A 86 -3.35 -1.02 14.61
N ILE A 87 -4.39 -0.91 13.76
CA ILE A 87 -4.60 -1.83 12.65
C ILE A 87 -3.46 -1.70 11.64
N ARG A 88 -2.95 -2.82 11.16
CA ARG A 88 -1.98 -2.83 10.05
C ARG A 88 -2.68 -2.50 8.74
N ILE A 89 -1.94 -1.97 7.80
CA ILE A 89 -2.46 -1.50 6.51
C ILE A 89 -1.68 -2.20 5.42
N GLY A 90 -2.37 -3.06 4.68
CA GLY A 90 -1.77 -3.85 3.62
C GLY A 90 -2.08 -3.31 2.22
N THR A 91 -1.11 -3.41 1.32
CA THR A 91 -1.34 -3.28 -0.11
C THR A 91 -1.57 -4.66 -0.71
N ALA A 92 -2.62 -4.83 -1.54
CA ALA A 92 -2.92 -6.11 -2.14
C ALA A 92 -3.45 -5.95 -3.58
N VAL A 93 -2.58 -5.51 -4.47
CA VAL A 93 -1.12 -5.28 -4.36
C VAL A 93 -0.73 -3.93 -4.93
N THR A 94 0.43 -3.38 -4.58
CA THR A 94 1.04 -2.32 -5.39
C THR A 94 1.51 -2.90 -6.72
N ILE A 95 1.00 -2.39 -7.84
CA ILE A 95 1.35 -2.90 -9.18
C ILE A 95 2.60 -2.16 -9.67
N LEU A 96 3.78 -2.77 -9.44
CA LEU A 96 5.06 -2.12 -9.72
C LEU A 96 5.21 -1.62 -11.16
N PRO A 97 4.86 -2.40 -12.22
CA PRO A 97 5.05 -1.98 -13.60
C PRO A 97 4.38 -0.65 -13.99
N PHE A 98 3.42 -0.18 -13.22
CA PHE A 98 2.73 1.09 -13.50
C PHE A 98 3.37 2.30 -12.82
N MET A 99 4.45 2.11 -12.07
CA MET A 99 5.08 3.17 -11.28
C MET A 99 6.60 3.19 -11.47
N HIS A 100 7.21 4.35 -11.28
CA HIS A 100 8.67 4.45 -11.25
C HIS A 100 9.23 3.89 -9.93
N PRO A 101 10.22 2.98 -9.93
CA PRO A 101 10.68 2.27 -8.73
C PRO A 101 11.23 3.19 -7.64
N LEU A 102 11.95 4.25 -7.98
CA LEU A 102 12.43 5.22 -6.99
C LEU A 102 11.26 5.93 -6.31
N ARG A 103 10.20 6.26 -7.07
CA ARG A 103 9.00 6.88 -6.51
C ARG A 103 8.27 5.94 -5.55
N VAL A 104 8.15 4.67 -5.91
CA VAL A 104 7.58 3.64 -5.02
C VAL A 104 8.39 3.51 -3.74
N ALA A 105 9.72 3.46 -3.86
CA ALA A 105 10.61 3.35 -2.70
C ALA A 105 10.41 4.50 -1.71
N GLU A 106 10.34 5.74 -2.20
CA GLU A 106 10.11 6.94 -1.39
C GLU A 106 8.71 6.96 -0.76
N GLU A 107 7.66 6.67 -1.54
CA GLU A 107 6.28 6.70 -1.07
C GLU A 107 6.01 5.64 -0.01
N VAL A 108 6.50 4.41 -0.20
CA VAL A 108 6.29 3.33 0.76
C VAL A 108 7.09 3.57 2.04
N ALA A 109 8.33 4.08 1.94
CA ALA A 109 9.09 4.48 3.12
C ALA A 109 8.40 5.61 3.91
N MET A 110 7.85 6.59 3.20
CA MET A 110 7.07 7.66 3.82
C MET A 110 5.79 7.13 4.49
N LEU A 111 5.07 6.21 3.84
CA LEU A 111 3.90 5.55 4.42
C LEU A 111 4.24 4.77 5.68
N ASP A 112 5.37 4.07 5.67
CA ASP A 112 5.84 3.31 6.82
C ASP A 112 6.10 4.23 8.02
N ILE A 113 6.76 5.35 7.81
CA ILE A 113 6.99 6.38 8.83
C ILE A 113 5.66 6.98 9.31
N LEU A 114 4.79 7.41 8.41
CA LEU A 114 3.51 8.05 8.75
C LEU A 114 2.55 7.11 9.49
N SER A 115 2.65 5.83 9.24
CA SER A 115 1.87 4.79 9.90
C SER A 115 2.50 4.26 11.19
N GLU A 116 3.70 4.71 11.55
CA GLU A 116 4.46 4.19 12.70
C GLU A 116 4.75 2.68 12.56
N GLY A 117 5.19 2.24 11.37
CA GLY A 117 5.59 0.85 11.11
C GLY A 117 4.42 -0.13 10.94
N ARG A 118 3.23 0.35 10.54
CA ARG A 118 2.04 -0.50 10.37
C ARG A 118 1.79 -0.95 8.93
N ILE A 119 2.68 -0.64 7.98
CA ILE A 119 2.51 -1.05 6.59
C ILE A 119 2.86 -2.53 6.40
N GLU A 120 2.01 -3.24 5.70
CA GLU A 120 2.24 -4.57 5.11
C GLU A 120 2.29 -4.38 3.59
N TRP A 121 3.49 -4.24 3.06
CA TRP A 121 3.64 -3.95 1.64
C TRP A 121 3.71 -5.22 0.81
N ALA A 122 2.62 -5.51 0.09
CA ALA A 122 2.60 -6.57 -0.91
C ALA A 122 2.58 -5.97 -2.31
N ILE A 123 3.32 -6.60 -3.20
CA ILE A 123 3.57 -6.16 -4.57
C ILE A 123 3.14 -7.19 -5.59
N GLY A 124 2.84 -6.73 -6.77
CA GLY A 124 2.49 -7.60 -7.89
C GLY A 124 2.91 -7.02 -9.23
N ARG A 125 2.96 -7.92 -10.19
CA ARG A 125 3.22 -7.58 -11.60
C ARG A 125 2.00 -6.92 -12.28
N GLY A 126 0.80 -7.21 -11.78
CA GLY A 126 -0.43 -6.96 -12.52
C GLY A 126 -0.73 -8.06 -13.56
N TYR A 127 -1.95 -8.03 -14.11
CA TYR A 127 -2.41 -9.05 -15.06
C TYR A 127 -3.50 -8.55 -16.01
N GLN A 128 -4.07 -7.39 -15.78
CA GLN A 128 -5.19 -6.87 -16.57
C GLN A 128 -4.68 -6.13 -17.81
N GLY A 129 -4.87 -6.70 -19.01
CA GLY A 129 -4.36 -6.13 -20.26
C GLY A 129 -4.77 -4.68 -20.49
N HIS A 130 -6.01 -4.30 -20.16
CA HIS A 130 -6.48 -2.93 -20.34
C HIS A 130 -5.76 -1.91 -19.43
N GLU A 131 -5.27 -2.34 -18.25
CA GLU A 131 -4.46 -1.48 -17.37
C GLU A 131 -3.07 -1.26 -17.99
N PHE A 132 -2.45 -2.31 -18.53
CA PHE A 132 -1.18 -2.21 -19.26
C PHE A 132 -1.28 -1.33 -20.49
N GLU A 133 -2.32 -1.50 -21.30
CA GLU A 133 -2.60 -0.63 -22.44
C GLU A 133 -2.78 0.83 -22.02
N GLY A 134 -3.53 1.08 -20.95
CA GLY A 134 -3.80 2.42 -20.43
C GLY A 134 -2.56 3.14 -19.94
N PHE A 135 -1.60 2.42 -19.34
CA PHE A 135 -0.32 2.98 -18.90
C PHE A 135 0.78 2.92 -19.98
N GLY A 136 0.53 2.27 -21.12
CA GLY A 136 1.53 2.12 -22.17
C GLY A 136 2.69 1.19 -21.79
N VAL A 137 2.45 0.25 -20.89
CA VAL A 137 3.44 -0.73 -20.42
C VAL A 137 3.26 -2.03 -21.18
N ASP A 138 4.37 -2.61 -21.64
CA ASP A 138 4.37 -3.90 -22.33
C ASP A 138 4.12 -5.05 -21.33
N LEU A 139 2.98 -5.72 -21.49
CA LEU A 139 2.60 -6.85 -20.63
C LEU A 139 3.57 -8.03 -20.77
N ASP A 140 4.11 -8.27 -21.97
CA ASP A 140 5.03 -9.39 -22.22
C ASP A 140 6.37 -9.19 -21.51
N LYS A 141 6.79 -7.94 -21.33
CA LYS A 141 8.02 -7.56 -20.62
C LYS A 141 7.81 -7.25 -19.13
N SER A 142 6.59 -7.33 -18.66
CA SER A 142 6.24 -6.91 -17.29
C SER A 142 6.87 -7.76 -16.20
N HIS A 143 7.28 -8.99 -16.52
CA HIS A 143 7.95 -9.87 -15.58
C HIS A 143 9.37 -9.38 -15.27
N GLU A 144 10.15 -9.12 -16.31
CA GLU A 144 11.53 -8.60 -16.21
C GLU A 144 11.52 -7.22 -15.57
N LEU A 145 10.61 -6.35 -16.01
CA LEU A 145 10.40 -5.01 -15.46
C LEU A 145 10.11 -5.06 -13.95
N PHE A 146 9.22 -5.95 -13.51
CA PHE A 146 8.88 -6.12 -12.10
C PHE A 146 10.09 -6.48 -11.24
N TYR A 147 10.94 -7.42 -11.70
CA TYR A 147 12.11 -7.82 -10.92
C TYR A 147 13.19 -6.75 -10.90
N GLU A 148 13.41 -6.03 -12.00
CA GLU A 148 14.35 -4.91 -12.02
C GLU A 148 13.89 -3.79 -11.08
N GLN A 149 12.60 -3.46 -11.08
CA GLN A 149 12.02 -2.48 -10.15
C GLN A 149 12.18 -2.90 -8.69
N LEU A 150 11.93 -4.17 -8.38
CA LEU A 150 12.08 -4.69 -7.02
C LEU A 150 13.54 -4.62 -6.54
N GLU A 151 14.50 -4.90 -7.41
CA GLU A 151 15.93 -4.76 -7.09
C GLU A 151 16.28 -3.30 -6.75
N ILE A 152 15.81 -2.34 -7.56
CA ILE A 152 16.03 -0.91 -7.34
C ILE A 152 15.43 -0.47 -6.00
N ILE A 153 14.19 -0.88 -5.70
CA ILE A 153 13.52 -0.54 -4.45
C ILE A 153 14.29 -1.06 -3.23
N LYS A 154 14.75 -2.31 -3.28
CA LYS A 154 15.56 -2.89 -2.21
C LYS A 154 16.87 -2.12 -1.99
N LYS A 155 17.56 -1.73 -3.06
CA LYS A 155 18.77 -0.89 -2.98
C LYS A 155 18.45 0.47 -2.36
N ALA A 156 17.36 1.12 -2.80
CA ALA A 156 16.92 2.41 -2.28
C ALA A 156 16.68 2.38 -0.76
N TRP A 157 16.07 1.32 -0.24
CA TRP A 157 15.76 1.17 1.19
C TRP A 157 16.97 0.89 2.09
N THR A 158 18.13 0.53 1.50
CA THR A 158 19.35 0.42 2.30
C THR A 158 19.82 1.77 2.87
N GLY A 159 19.30 2.88 2.32
CA GLY A 159 19.73 4.24 2.67
C GLY A 159 21.17 4.55 2.28
N GLN A 160 21.83 3.71 1.46
CA GLN A 160 23.16 3.96 0.92
C GLN A 160 23.08 4.52 -0.51
N PRO A 161 24.08 5.29 -0.96
CA PRO A 161 24.18 5.65 -2.36
C PRO A 161 24.29 4.41 -3.25
N PHE A 162 23.61 4.43 -4.40
CA PHE A 162 23.68 3.35 -5.39
C PHE A 162 23.45 3.89 -6.79
N ALA A 163 24.02 3.21 -7.79
CA ALA A 163 23.75 3.38 -9.20
C ALA A 163 23.00 2.15 -9.74
N HIS A 164 22.37 2.28 -10.87
CA HIS A 164 21.69 1.18 -11.56
C HIS A 164 21.92 1.29 -13.06
N ALA A 165 22.17 0.14 -13.70
CA ALA A 165 22.24 -0.02 -15.14
C ALA A 165 21.55 -1.35 -15.49
N GLY A 166 20.29 -1.28 -15.88
CA GLY A 166 19.42 -2.40 -16.23
C GLY A 166 18.85 -2.30 -17.63
N GLU A 167 17.87 -3.12 -17.94
CA GLU A 167 17.19 -3.08 -19.24
C GLU A 167 16.20 -1.92 -19.33
N PHE A 168 15.52 -1.60 -18.22
CA PHE A 168 14.42 -0.61 -18.17
C PHE A 168 14.83 0.69 -17.50
N TYR A 169 15.78 0.66 -16.60
CA TYR A 169 16.23 1.81 -15.83
C TYR A 169 17.75 1.93 -15.84
N GLU A 170 18.22 3.16 -16.05
CA GLU A 170 19.63 3.52 -15.94
C GLU A 170 19.74 4.88 -15.26
N PHE A 171 20.56 4.97 -14.21
CA PHE A 171 20.85 6.22 -13.53
C PHE A 171 22.20 6.16 -12.80
N ASP A 172 22.85 7.33 -12.71
CA ASP A 172 24.07 7.53 -11.94
C ASP A 172 23.81 7.39 -10.43
N GLU A 173 24.89 7.43 -9.65
CA GLU A 173 24.79 7.31 -8.20
C GLU A 173 23.82 8.34 -7.60
N LEU A 174 22.84 7.83 -6.87
CA LEU A 174 21.89 8.61 -6.10
C LEU A 174 21.61 7.94 -4.76
N ARG A 175 20.97 8.68 -3.86
CA ARG A 175 20.53 8.17 -2.56
C ARG A 175 19.07 8.57 -2.34
N CYS A 176 18.21 7.59 -2.05
CA CYS A 176 16.80 7.83 -1.73
C CYS A 176 16.58 8.22 -0.27
N PHE A 177 15.61 9.06 -0.06
CA PHE A 177 15.13 9.48 1.26
C PHE A 177 13.59 9.60 1.26
N PRO A 178 12.92 9.21 2.36
CA PRO A 178 13.47 8.56 3.54
C PRO A 178 13.73 7.06 3.33
N SER A 179 14.33 6.39 4.33
CA SER A 179 14.28 4.93 4.43
C SER A 179 13.10 4.51 5.31
N PRO A 180 12.51 3.32 5.11
CA PRO A 180 11.46 2.80 5.99
C PRO A 180 12.00 2.59 7.41
N ILE A 181 11.10 2.58 8.40
CA ILE A 181 11.47 2.26 9.79
C ILE A 181 11.40 0.76 10.07
N GLN A 182 10.60 0.02 9.31
CA GLN A 182 10.62 -1.44 9.33
C GLN A 182 11.81 -1.95 8.51
N GLU A 183 12.42 -3.04 8.95
CA GLU A 183 13.41 -3.75 8.14
C GLU A 183 12.69 -4.54 7.06
N PRO A 184 13.03 -4.39 5.77
CA PRO A 184 12.39 -5.05 4.65
C PRO A 184 12.80 -6.52 4.52
#